data_41e62eca494b1582a4c7b386dcce13c5
#
_entry.id   41e62eca494b1582a4c7b386dcce13c5
#
_cell.length_a   1.000
_cell.length_b   1.000
_cell.length_c   1.000
_cell.angle_alpha   90.00
_cell.angle_beta   90.00
_cell.angle_gamma   90.00
#
_symmetry.space_group_name_H-M   'P 1'
#
loop_
_entity.id
_entity.type
_entity.pdbx_description
1 polymer ?
#
loop_
_entity_poly.entity_id
_entity_poly.type
_entity_poly.pdbx_seq_one_letter_code
_entity_poly.pdbx_strand_id
1 'polypeptide(L)'
;FTAGWAVLNVGHSHPAVTAAIVEQAGKILQMSNLFYTIPQLKLAQILIDNSVMDRVFFCNSGAEANEGVTKLARKYGKVKKNGAYEIITANNSFHGRTMGMMAATGQAAYQENWKPLAPGYVNVDYDDIDAIKAATNDNTCAVMLEPVQGEGGVNVPSPDYFKQVREWCDQNDLLL
;
A
#
# COMPACT_ATOMS: atom_id res chain seq x y z
N PHE A 1 13.26 12.82 -15.93
CA PHE A 1 12.19 13.35 -15.04
C PHE A 1 11.57 12.26 -14.15
N THR A 2 12.36 11.29 -13.67
CA THR A 2 11.83 10.19 -12.83
C THR A 2 11.70 10.57 -11.35
N ALA A 3 12.19 11.75 -10.93
CA ALA A 3 12.19 12.23 -9.54
C ALA A 3 12.71 11.19 -8.53
N GLY A 4 13.70 10.36 -8.92
CA GLY A 4 14.22 9.29 -8.07
C GLY A 4 13.16 8.28 -7.67
N TRP A 5 12.39 7.76 -8.63
CA TRP A 5 11.22 6.89 -8.38
C TRP A 5 10.09 7.59 -7.61
N ALA A 6 9.87 8.86 -7.94
CA ALA A 6 8.90 9.75 -7.27
C ALA A 6 9.17 9.96 -5.76
N VAL A 7 10.38 9.72 -5.28
CA VAL A 7 10.78 9.91 -3.86
C VAL A 7 11.37 11.29 -3.61
N LEU A 8 12.01 11.90 -4.63
CA LEU A 8 12.69 13.19 -4.51
C LEU A 8 11.81 14.36 -5.01
N ASN A 9 10.62 14.49 -4.46
CA ASN A 9 9.62 15.46 -4.90
C ASN A 9 10.07 16.93 -4.76
N VAL A 10 10.97 17.22 -3.83
CA VAL A 10 11.56 18.57 -3.62
C VAL A 10 12.97 18.70 -4.23
N GLY A 11 13.44 17.69 -4.97
CA GLY A 11 14.77 17.66 -5.59
C GLY A 11 15.87 17.16 -4.66
N HIS A 12 17.07 16.99 -5.23
CA HIS A 12 18.25 16.55 -4.49
C HIS A 12 18.76 17.64 -3.54
N SER A 13 19.15 17.23 -2.33
CA SER A 13 19.81 18.09 -1.33
C SER A 13 19.06 19.40 -1.05
N HIS A 14 17.73 19.33 -0.99
CA HIS A 14 16.92 20.49 -0.64
C HIS A 14 17.39 21.08 0.71
N PRO A 15 17.71 22.38 0.81
CA PRO A 15 18.38 22.95 1.99
C PRO A 15 17.63 22.70 3.30
N ALA A 16 16.30 22.84 3.31
CA ALA A 16 15.50 22.60 4.51
C ALA A 16 15.53 21.13 4.94
N VAL A 17 15.49 20.18 4.00
CA VAL A 17 15.56 18.74 4.30
C VAL A 17 16.94 18.38 4.84
N THR A 18 18.00 18.86 4.20
CA THR A 18 19.38 18.62 4.63
C THR A 18 19.63 19.20 6.03
N ALA A 19 19.17 20.43 6.31
CA ALA A 19 19.30 21.04 7.61
C ALA A 19 18.55 20.26 8.70
N ALA A 20 17.33 19.81 8.43
CA ALA A 20 16.56 19.02 9.38
C ALA A 20 17.22 17.66 9.69
N ILE A 21 17.82 17.00 8.69
CA ILE A 21 18.56 15.74 8.87
C ILE A 21 19.79 15.99 9.77
N VAL A 22 20.59 17.00 9.47
CA VAL A 22 21.80 17.34 10.23
C VAL A 22 21.45 17.67 11.68
N GLU A 23 20.43 18.48 11.91
CA GLU A 23 19.96 18.84 13.24
C GLU A 23 19.49 17.60 14.04
N GLN A 24 18.67 16.78 13.40
CA GLN A 24 18.11 15.59 14.07
C GLN A 24 19.18 14.52 14.32
N ALA A 25 20.11 14.32 13.41
CA ALA A 25 21.23 13.39 13.57
C ALA A 25 22.12 13.75 14.76
N GLY A 26 22.26 15.02 15.06
CA GLY A 26 22.97 15.52 16.26
C GLY A 26 22.23 15.30 17.60
N LYS A 27 20.93 14.93 17.53
CA LYS A 27 20.10 14.70 18.73
C LYS A 27 19.89 13.20 18.98
N ILE A 28 19.17 12.54 18.11
CA ILE A 28 18.79 11.14 18.24
C ILE A 28 18.60 10.54 16.85
N LEU A 29 19.27 9.41 16.56
CA LEU A 29 19.12 8.66 15.31
C LEU A 29 18.06 7.57 15.39
N GLN A 30 17.96 6.85 16.50
CA GLN A 30 17.07 5.69 16.64
C GLN A 30 16.73 5.44 18.11
N MET A 31 15.45 5.18 18.42
CA MET A 31 14.95 5.00 19.78
C MET A 31 14.13 3.71 19.96
N SER A 32 14.04 2.86 18.95
CA SER A 32 13.09 1.73 18.91
C SER A 32 11.61 2.17 19.02
N ASN A 33 10.69 1.20 18.99
CA ASN A 33 9.26 1.45 19.18
C ASN A 33 8.83 1.49 20.66
N LEU A 34 9.78 1.43 21.59
CA LEU A 34 9.50 1.51 23.03
C LEU A 34 9.29 2.93 23.52
N PHE A 35 9.76 3.92 22.76
CA PHE A 35 9.70 5.32 23.14
C PHE A 35 9.16 6.20 22.01
N TYR A 36 8.52 7.29 22.37
CA TYR A 36 8.06 8.29 21.42
C TYR A 36 9.19 9.29 21.09
N THR A 37 9.23 9.71 19.82
CA THR A 37 10.09 10.82 19.38
C THR A 37 9.25 11.96 18.84
N ILE A 38 9.69 13.19 19.09
CA ILE A 38 8.93 14.40 18.69
C ILE A 38 8.70 14.46 17.17
N PRO A 39 9.70 14.23 16.29
CA PRO A 39 9.48 14.27 14.85
C PRO A 39 8.45 13.25 14.37
N GLN A 40 8.49 12.03 14.91
CA GLN A 40 7.56 10.95 14.56
C GLN A 40 6.12 11.30 14.95
N LEU A 41 5.92 11.83 16.17
CA LEU A 41 4.59 12.24 16.62
C LEU A 41 4.02 13.40 15.80
N LYS A 42 4.85 14.42 15.48
CA LYS A 42 4.44 15.52 14.62
C LYS A 42 4.03 15.07 13.23
N LEU A 43 4.81 14.16 12.62
CA LEU A 43 4.47 13.61 11.31
C LEU A 43 3.19 12.77 11.37
N ALA A 44 3.04 11.94 12.40
CA ALA A 44 1.82 11.16 12.60
C ALA A 44 0.58 12.07 12.71
N GLN A 45 0.67 13.17 13.47
CA GLN A 45 -0.43 14.13 13.62
C GLN A 45 -0.79 14.78 12.28
N ILE A 46 0.21 15.22 11.50
CA ILE A 46 -0.03 15.82 10.17
C ILE A 46 -0.74 14.82 9.25
N LEU A 47 -0.34 13.55 9.26
CA LEU A 47 -0.97 12.50 8.43
C LEU A 47 -2.41 12.22 8.86
N ILE A 48 -2.68 12.18 10.16
CA ILE A 48 -4.04 11.96 10.70
C ILE A 48 -4.93 13.15 10.35
N ASP A 49 -4.48 14.38 10.56
CA ASP A 49 -5.26 15.59 10.29
C ASP A 49 -5.59 15.78 8.80
N ASN A 50 -4.86 15.14 7.91
CA ASN A 50 -5.03 15.22 6.45
C ASN A 50 -5.47 13.91 5.78
N SER A 51 -6.01 12.97 6.56
CA SER A 51 -6.52 11.70 6.05
C SER A 51 -7.78 11.26 6.78
N VAL A 52 -8.37 10.15 6.36
CA VAL A 52 -9.52 9.52 7.04
C VAL A 52 -9.08 8.53 8.13
N MET A 53 -7.79 8.46 8.41
CA MET A 53 -7.20 7.47 9.32
C MET A 53 -6.96 8.07 10.71
N ASP A 54 -7.10 7.22 11.74
CA ASP A 54 -6.89 7.61 13.15
C ASP A 54 -5.49 7.29 13.66
N ARG A 55 -4.73 6.47 12.93
CA ARG A 55 -3.42 5.95 13.37
C ARG A 55 -2.45 5.79 12.22
N VAL A 56 -1.16 5.86 12.54
CA VAL A 56 -0.06 5.74 11.58
C VAL A 56 0.87 4.61 12.02
N PHE A 57 1.31 3.81 11.05
CA PHE A 57 2.38 2.84 11.20
C PHE A 57 3.55 3.26 10.31
N PHE A 58 4.72 3.49 10.91
CA PHE A 58 5.94 3.82 10.18
C PHE A 58 6.78 2.57 9.90
N CYS A 59 7.33 2.49 8.72
CA CYS A 59 8.20 1.42 8.25
C CYS A 59 9.28 1.99 7.31
N ASN A 60 10.20 1.14 6.84
CA ASN A 60 11.37 1.60 6.12
C ASN A 60 11.16 1.71 4.60
N SER A 61 10.12 1.08 4.06
CA SER A 61 9.89 1.05 2.61
C SER A 61 8.41 0.85 2.27
N GLY A 62 8.03 1.15 1.02
CA GLY A 62 6.70 0.86 0.50
C GLY A 62 6.38 -0.64 0.52
N ALA A 63 7.37 -1.51 0.26
CA ALA A 63 7.17 -2.95 0.36
C ALA A 63 6.80 -3.39 1.79
N GLU A 64 7.46 -2.85 2.82
CA GLU A 64 7.10 -3.11 4.22
C GLU A 64 5.73 -2.55 4.58
N ALA A 65 5.36 -1.39 4.06
CA ALA A 65 4.03 -0.82 4.24
C ALA A 65 2.95 -1.75 3.67
N ASN A 66 3.15 -2.25 2.46
CA ASN A 66 2.24 -3.17 1.80
C ASN A 66 2.18 -4.55 2.48
N GLU A 67 3.30 -5.07 3.00
CA GLU A 67 3.30 -6.26 3.87
C GLU A 67 2.50 -5.99 5.17
N GLY A 68 2.63 -4.81 5.75
CA GLY A 68 1.85 -4.38 6.91
C GLY A 68 0.35 -4.35 6.61
N VAL A 69 -0.04 -3.75 5.48
CA VAL A 69 -1.43 -3.70 5.00
C VAL A 69 -1.99 -5.11 4.77
N THR A 70 -1.22 -5.98 4.12
CA THR A 70 -1.61 -7.39 3.92
C THR A 70 -1.84 -8.13 5.24
N LYS A 71 -0.95 -7.96 6.22
CA LYS A 71 -1.11 -8.56 7.54
C LYS A 71 -2.35 -8.03 8.26
N LEU A 72 -2.62 -6.74 8.14
CA LEU A 72 -3.80 -6.10 8.72
C LEU A 72 -5.09 -6.64 8.07
N ALA A 73 -5.13 -6.71 6.74
CA ALA A 73 -6.27 -7.23 5.98
C ALA A 73 -6.57 -8.70 6.35
N ARG A 74 -5.54 -9.55 6.39
CA ARG A 74 -5.71 -10.96 6.81
C ARG A 74 -6.12 -11.11 8.27
N LYS A 75 -5.64 -10.22 9.15
CA LYS A 75 -6.09 -10.20 10.55
C LYS A 75 -7.56 -9.81 10.64
N TYR A 76 -8.00 -8.82 9.86
CA TYR A 76 -9.40 -8.44 9.75
C TYR A 76 -10.25 -9.62 9.27
N GLY A 77 -9.85 -10.25 8.16
CA GLY A 77 -10.55 -11.40 7.60
C GLY A 77 -10.67 -12.56 8.60
N LYS A 78 -9.60 -12.83 9.36
CA LYS A 78 -9.63 -13.86 10.41
C LYS A 78 -10.62 -13.53 11.53
N VAL A 79 -10.72 -12.28 11.95
CA VAL A 79 -11.53 -11.87 13.13
C VAL A 79 -12.98 -11.57 12.74
N LYS A 80 -13.19 -11.00 11.53
CA LYS A 80 -14.49 -10.45 11.13
C LYS A 80 -15.16 -11.22 9.97
N LYS A 81 -14.40 -11.98 9.17
CA LYS A 81 -14.90 -12.62 7.95
C LYS A 81 -14.56 -14.13 7.88
N ASN A 82 -14.77 -14.85 8.96
CA ASN A 82 -14.64 -16.33 9.03
C ASN A 82 -13.30 -16.89 8.51
N GLY A 83 -12.22 -16.11 8.60
CA GLY A 83 -10.91 -16.56 8.15
C GLY A 83 -10.56 -16.16 6.72
N ALA A 84 -11.32 -15.30 6.07
CA ALA A 84 -11.00 -14.75 4.75
C ALA A 84 -9.58 -14.15 4.73
N TYR A 85 -8.83 -14.39 3.65
CA TYR A 85 -7.41 -14.05 3.57
C TYR A 85 -6.97 -13.58 2.18
N GLU A 86 -7.84 -13.67 1.19
CA GLU A 86 -7.55 -13.24 -0.18
C GLU A 86 -7.65 -11.73 -0.33
N ILE A 87 -6.71 -11.18 -1.09
CA ILE A 87 -6.63 -9.77 -1.41
C ILE A 87 -6.66 -9.63 -2.94
N ILE A 88 -7.63 -8.89 -3.44
CA ILE A 88 -7.70 -8.55 -4.86
C ILE A 88 -6.74 -7.40 -5.13
N THR A 89 -5.90 -7.53 -6.14
CA THR A 89 -4.97 -6.51 -6.63
C THR A 89 -5.16 -6.33 -8.14
N ALA A 90 -4.44 -5.40 -8.76
CA ALA A 90 -4.61 -5.16 -10.19
C ALA A 90 -3.44 -5.67 -11.03
N ASN A 91 -3.73 -6.07 -12.27
CA ASN A 91 -2.73 -6.25 -13.32
C ASN A 91 -1.97 -4.94 -13.55
N ASN A 92 -0.71 -5.04 -13.96
CA ASN A 92 0.23 -3.91 -14.09
C ASN A 92 0.46 -3.09 -12.82
N SER A 93 0.07 -3.59 -11.65
CA SER A 93 0.38 -2.94 -10.36
C SER A 93 1.83 -3.18 -9.93
N PHE A 94 2.29 -2.34 -8.99
CA PHE A 94 3.55 -2.55 -8.30
C PHE A 94 3.38 -2.37 -6.79
N HIS A 95 3.59 -3.43 -6.02
CA HIS A 95 3.41 -3.42 -4.57
C HIS A 95 4.70 -3.70 -3.78
N GLY A 96 5.78 -4.06 -4.46
CA GLY A 96 7.07 -4.35 -3.84
C GLY A 96 7.70 -5.65 -4.32
N ARG A 97 8.87 -5.98 -3.78
CA ARG A 97 9.69 -7.13 -4.23
C ARG A 97 9.94 -8.20 -3.15
N THR A 98 9.25 -8.15 -2.01
CA THR A 98 9.20 -9.28 -1.08
C THR A 98 8.41 -10.43 -1.71
N MET A 99 8.51 -11.63 -1.18
CA MET A 99 7.78 -12.79 -1.76
C MET A 99 6.26 -12.59 -1.74
N GLY A 100 5.72 -11.94 -0.70
CA GLY A 100 4.30 -11.59 -0.63
C GLY A 100 3.94 -10.52 -1.64
N MET A 101 4.70 -9.43 -1.68
CA MET A 101 4.42 -8.32 -2.59
C MET A 101 4.70 -8.66 -4.05
N MET A 102 5.56 -9.63 -4.33
CA MET A 102 5.73 -10.19 -5.67
C MET A 102 4.45 -10.86 -6.19
N ALA A 103 3.76 -11.59 -5.32
CA ALA A 103 2.47 -12.19 -5.65
C ALA A 103 1.36 -11.16 -5.83
N ALA A 104 1.37 -10.08 -5.03
CA ALA A 104 0.44 -8.96 -5.14
C ALA A 104 0.67 -8.12 -6.41
N THR A 105 1.93 -7.97 -6.84
CA THR A 105 2.31 -7.21 -8.04
C THR A 105 1.85 -7.94 -9.30
N GLY A 106 0.86 -7.39 -9.99
CA GLY A 106 0.20 -8.00 -11.14
C GLY A 106 1.00 -7.88 -12.44
N GLN A 107 2.29 -8.18 -12.43
CA GLN A 107 3.17 -8.11 -13.60
C GLN A 107 3.87 -9.45 -13.82
N ALA A 108 3.50 -10.17 -14.87
CA ALA A 108 4.02 -11.51 -15.19
C ALA A 108 5.56 -11.54 -15.29
N ALA A 109 6.16 -10.49 -15.84
CA ALA A 109 7.62 -10.38 -15.95
C ALA A 109 8.36 -10.42 -14.61
N TYR A 110 7.73 -9.86 -13.56
CA TYR A 110 8.29 -9.96 -12.20
C TYR A 110 8.00 -11.29 -11.53
N GLN A 111 6.86 -11.91 -11.80
CA GLN A 111 6.39 -13.12 -11.11
C GLN A 111 7.07 -14.40 -11.61
N GLU A 112 7.41 -14.47 -12.92
CA GLU A 112 7.80 -15.72 -13.58
C GLU A 112 8.98 -16.42 -12.90
N ASN A 113 9.99 -15.67 -12.51
CA ASN A 113 11.21 -16.23 -11.92
C ASN A 113 11.06 -16.64 -10.45
N TRP A 114 9.90 -16.36 -9.81
CA TRP A 114 9.71 -16.53 -8.38
C TRP A 114 8.56 -17.47 -8.03
N LYS A 115 8.10 -18.23 -9.01
CA LYS A 115 7.07 -19.26 -8.79
C LYS A 115 7.63 -20.43 -7.96
N PRO A 116 6.82 -21.04 -7.06
CA PRO A 116 5.43 -20.71 -6.79
C PRO A 116 5.26 -19.41 -5.99
N LEU A 117 4.28 -18.61 -6.38
CA LEU A 117 3.98 -17.34 -5.69
C LEU A 117 3.29 -17.58 -4.34
N ALA A 118 3.42 -16.61 -3.43
CA ALA A 118 2.69 -16.62 -2.17
C ALA A 118 1.16 -16.64 -2.43
N PRO A 119 0.39 -17.52 -1.77
CA PRO A 119 -1.05 -17.63 -1.99
C PRO A 119 -1.84 -16.46 -1.41
N GLY A 120 -3.05 -16.28 -1.93
CA GLY A 120 -4.03 -15.33 -1.40
C GLY A 120 -3.96 -13.95 -2.04
N TYR A 121 -3.44 -13.84 -3.25
CA TYR A 121 -3.55 -12.66 -4.09
C TYR A 121 -4.21 -13.02 -5.41
N VAL A 122 -5.16 -12.18 -5.84
CA VAL A 122 -5.91 -12.34 -7.08
C VAL A 122 -5.73 -11.06 -7.90
N ASN A 123 -5.00 -11.17 -9.02
CA ASN A 123 -4.77 -10.02 -9.90
C ASN A 123 -5.92 -9.93 -10.92
N VAL A 124 -6.54 -8.75 -11.03
CA VAL A 124 -7.64 -8.44 -11.97
C VAL A 124 -7.27 -7.26 -12.85
N ASP A 125 -8.01 -7.00 -13.90
CA ASP A 125 -7.76 -5.83 -14.74
C ASP A 125 -8.03 -4.53 -13.98
N TYR A 126 -7.12 -3.55 -14.17
CA TYR A 126 -7.23 -2.23 -13.55
C TYR A 126 -8.27 -1.40 -14.29
N ASP A 127 -8.98 -0.53 -13.57
CA ASP A 127 -10.09 0.26 -14.07
C ASP A 127 -11.30 -0.57 -14.54
N ASP A 128 -11.43 -1.80 -14.02
CA ASP A 128 -12.54 -2.71 -14.28
C ASP A 128 -13.21 -3.14 -12.96
N ILE A 129 -14.32 -2.49 -12.61
CA ILE A 129 -15.10 -2.85 -11.41
C ILE A 129 -15.77 -4.22 -11.52
N ASP A 130 -16.14 -4.65 -12.72
CA ASP A 130 -16.80 -5.93 -12.90
C ASP A 130 -15.81 -7.09 -12.75
N ALA A 131 -14.53 -6.88 -13.09
CA ALA A 131 -13.46 -7.83 -12.78
C ALA A 131 -13.26 -7.98 -11.25
N ILE A 132 -13.32 -6.88 -10.48
CA ILE A 132 -13.26 -6.94 -9.00
C ILE A 132 -14.48 -7.71 -8.46
N LYS A 133 -15.68 -7.42 -8.94
CA LYS A 133 -16.91 -8.10 -8.52
C LYS A 133 -16.83 -9.61 -8.80
N ALA A 134 -16.39 -9.98 -10.00
CA ALA A 134 -16.26 -11.38 -10.41
C ALA A 134 -15.21 -12.16 -9.58
N ALA A 135 -14.15 -11.49 -9.16
CA ALA A 135 -13.08 -12.08 -8.33
C ALA A 135 -13.45 -12.16 -6.84
N THR A 136 -14.44 -11.39 -6.38
CA THR A 136 -14.88 -11.37 -4.99
C THR A 136 -15.56 -12.68 -4.60
N ASN A 137 -15.13 -13.29 -3.51
CA ASN A 137 -15.69 -14.54 -2.97
C ASN A 137 -15.60 -14.56 -1.43
N ASP A 138 -16.05 -15.63 -0.79
CA ASP A 138 -16.09 -15.77 0.67
C ASP A 138 -14.71 -15.69 1.33
N ASN A 139 -13.64 -15.96 0.59
CA ASN A 139 -12.27 -15.83 1.09
C ASN A 139 -11.69 -14.42 0.91
N THR A 140 -12.38 -13.51 0.22
CA THR A 140 -11.90 -12.15 -0.02
C THR A 140 -12.05 -11.29 1.24
N CYS A 141 -10.95 -10.66 1.68
CA CYS A 141 -10.95 -9.74 2.83
C CYS A 141 -10.62 -8.29 2.47
N ALA A 142 -10.00 -8.05 1.31
CA ALA A 142 -9.58 -6.71 0.92
C ALA A 142 -9.42 -6.56 -0.59
N VAL A 143 -9.46 -5.31 -1.03
CA VAL A 143 -9.01 -4.85 -2.34
C VAL A 143 -7.84 -3.88 -2.12
N MET A 144 -6.70 -4.08 -2.81
CA MET A 144 -5.51 -3.25 -2.68
C MET A 144 -5.11 -2.71 -4.06
N LEU A 145 -5.20 -1.40 -4.23
CA LEU A 145 -5.01 -0.71 -5.51
C LEU A 145 -4.13 0.53 -5.36
N GLU A 146 -3.50 0.92 -6.45
CA GLU A 146 -2.86 2.24 -6.60
C GLU A 146 -3.91 3.25 -7.11
N PRO A 147 -4.00 4.47 -6.56
CA PRO A 147 -4.86 5.52 -7.10
C PRO A 147 -4.51 5.92 -8.54
N VAL A 148 -3.23 5.87 -8.86
CA VAL A 148 -2.65 5.93 -10.21
C VAL A 148 -1.55 4.89 -10.24
N GLN A 149 -1.60 3.95 -11.18
CA GLN A 149 -0.50 3.00 -11.33
C GLN A 149 0.75 3.73 -11.83
N GLY A 150 1.75 3.85 -10.99
CA GLY A 150 2.97 4.61 -11.32
C GLY A 150 3.94 3.78 -12.15
N GLU A 151 4.49 2.72 -11.58
CA GLU A 151 5.52 1.88 -12.20
C GLU A 151 4.98 1.13 -13.43
N GLY A 152 3.74 0.69 -13.40
CA GLY A 152 3.08 -0.01 -14.51
C GLY A 152 2.75 0.82 -15.74
N GLY A 153 3.09 2.12 -15.77
CA GLY A 153 2.94 2.95 -16.98
C GLY A 153 2.17 4.27 -16.79
N VAL A 154 2.02 4.75 -15.56
CA VAL A 154 1.23 5.95 -15.21
C VAL A 154 -0.22 5.83 -15.71
N ASN A 155 -0.85 4.73 -15.34
CA ASN A 155 -2.23 4.46 -15.73
C ASN A 155 -3.19 5.19 -14.76
N VAL A 156 -3.95 6.14 -15.31
CA VAL A 156 -4.96 6.90 -14.57
C VAL A 156 -6.32 6.25 -14.82
N PRO A 157 -7.05 5.86 -13.79
CA PRO A 157 -8.36 5.21 -13.96
C PRO A 157 -9.45 6.20 -14.34
N SER A 158 -10.59 5.69 -14.76
CA SER A 158 -11.79 6.47 -15.00
C SER A 158 -12.26 7.22 -13.76
N PRO A 159 -12.91 8.38 -13.88
CA PRO A 159 -13.25 9.25 -12.74
C PRO A 159 -14.09 8.57 -11.65
N ASP A 160 -14.96 7.64 -12.01
CA ASP A 160 -15.87 6.97 -11.08
C ASP A 160 -15.35 5.62 -10.55
N TYR A 161 -14.21 5.14 -11.03
CA TYR A 161 -13.70 3.82 -10.68
C TYR A 161 -13.56 3.62 -9.16
N PHE A 162 -12.80 4.47 -8.48
CA PHE A 162 -12.60 4.34 -7.03
C PHE A 162 -13.86 4.54 -6.20
N LYS A 163 -14.81 5.33 -6.69
CA LYS A 163 -16.12 5.44 -6.05
C LYS A 163 -16.87 4.11 -6.12
N GLN A 164 -16.90 3.47 -7.28
CA GLN A 164 -17.52 2.16 -7.46
C GLN A 164 -16.80 1.07 -6.64
N VAL A 165 -15.46 1.09 -6.59
CA VAL A 165 -14.68 0.16 -5.74
C VAL A 165 -15.02 0.37 -4.26
N ARG A 166 -15.10 1.61 -3.80
CA ARG A 166 -15.47 1.92 -2.41
C ARG A 166 -16.86 1.41 -2.07
N GLU A 167 -17.84 1.69 -2.93
CA GLU A 167 -19.21 1.23 -2.77
C GLU A 167 -19.30 -0.31 -2.73
N TRP A 168 -18.57 -0.98 -3.61
CA TRP A 168 -18.51 -2.45 -3.62
C TRP A 168 -17.87 -3.03 -2.35
N CYS A 169 -16.78 -2.44 -1.90
CA CYS A 169 -16.11 -2.86 -0.67
C CYS A 169 -17.01 -2.69 0.56
N ASP A 170 -17.75 -1.59 0.65
CA ASP A 170 -18.70 -1.34 1.75
C ASP A 170 -19.86 -2.34 1.74
N GLN A 171 -20.39 -2.68 0.57
CA GLN A 171 -21.50 -3.64 0.42
C GLN A 171 -21.07 -5.07 0.80
N ASN A 172 -19.80 -5.41 0.64
CA ASN A 172 -19.28 -6.76 0.85
C ASN A 172 -18.38 -6.89 2.09
N ASP A 173 -18.33 -5.84 2.92
CA ASP A 173 -17.50 -5.80 4.13
C ASP A 173 -16.00 -6.11 3.83
N LEU A 174 -15.48 -5.49 2.77
CA LEU A 174 -14.08 -5.59 2.36
C LEU A 174 -13.29 -4.34 2.78
N LEU A 175 -12.05 -4.53 3.17
CA LEU A 175 -11.12 -3.41 3.31
C LEU A 175 -10.70 -2.89 1.93
N LEU A 176 -10.52 -1.56 1.81
CA LEU A 176 -9.95 -0.90 0.64
C LEU A 176 -8.70 -0.15 1.07
#